data_778b439217487773d6eafb25786899da
#
_entry.id   778b439217487773d6eafb25786899da
#
_cell.length_a   1.000
_cell.length_b   1.000
_cell.length_c   1.000
_cell.angle_alpha   90.00
_cell.angle_beta   90.00
_cell.angle_gamma   90.00
#
_symmetry.space_group_name_H-M   'P 1'
#
loop_
_entity.id
_entity.type
_entity.pdbx_description
1 polymer ?
#
loop_
_entity_poly.entity_id
_entity_poly.type
_entity_poly.pdbx_seq_one_letter_code
_entity_poly.pdbx_strand_id
1 'polypeptide(L)'
;MVTMWRNYWTVAVRSLAKNRTYSIINIAGLAIGMAACIMILLYVRYEKSYDDWLPNAKNTYQLQAWYPHPQMGDPLFSEMSAFVSKAAIAKDFPQVERTGYILSSSPVILKDGQASTSEDYAYTDDDFLKVVELPLLYGTTLPADGTAVLSRSEAIKRFGTDQVVGRTITAMSNGVARDFKITGVFKDIPKNSHLKLNGILRTDFTSYWASNKDFLTQWGWQSGWVYLKLRPGSDVKAMQAQEPTWE
;
A
#
# COMPACT_ATOMS: atom_id res chain seq x y z
N MET A 1 54.30 7.37 23.33
CA MET A 1 53.05 6.58 23.20
C MET A 1 52.83 6.02 21.79
N VAL A 2 53.17 6.72 20.71
CA VAL A 2 52.97 6.28 19.28
C VAL A 2 53.81 5.04 18.91
N THR A 3 55.00 4.85 19.48
CA THR A 3 55.89 3.72 19.19
C THR A 3 55.39 2.38 19.71
N MET A 4 54.68 2.35 20.84
CA MET A 4 54.14 1.11 21.43
C MET A 4 53.00 0.54 20.56
N TRP A 5 52.08 1.37 20.07
CA TRP A 5 50.98 0.94 19.15
C TRP A 5 51.53 0.33 17.85
N ARG A 6 52.59 0.92 17.30
CA ARG A 6 53.25 0.39 16.08
C ARG A 6 53.85 -0.99 16.30
N ASN A 7 54.47 -1.21 17.48
CA ASN A 7 55.02 -2.51 17.83
C ASN A 7 53.94 -3.58 18.00
N TYR A 8 52.85 -3.26 18.73
CA TYR A 8 51.72 -4.19 18.87
C TYR A 8 51.10 -4.55 17.54
N TRP A 9 50.88 -3.57 16.66
CA TRP A 9 50.38 -3.82 15.30
C TRP A 9 51.31 -4.72 14.48
N THR A 10 52.63 -4.46 14.51
CA THR A 10 53.60 -5.25 13.79
C THR A 10 53.67 -6.70 14.29
N VAL A 11 53.60 -6.91 15.61
CA VAL A 11 53.58 -8.25 16.22
C VAL A 11 52.31 -8.98 15.87
N ALA A 12 51.15 -8.31 15.92
CA ALA A 12 49.86 -8.90 15.55
C ALA A 12 49.83 -9.37 14.08
N VAL A 13 50.28 -8.52 13.14
CA VAL A 13 50.35 -8.85 11.72
C VAL A 13 51.31 -10.02 11.46
N ARG A 14 52.48 -10.04 12.10
CA ARG A 14 53.44 -11.16 12.00
C ARG A 14 52.86 -12.47 12.54
N SER A 15 52.13 -12.42 13.66
CA SER A 15 51.46 -13.60 14.23
C SER A 15 50.41 -14.16 13.29
N LEU A 16 49.57 -13.29 12.72
CA LEU A 16 48.56 -13.67 11.71
C LEU A 16 49.23 -14.27 10.45
N ALA A 17 50.30 -13.67 9.98
CA ALA A 17 51.04 -14.16 8.80
C ALA A 17 51.81 -15.50 9.07
N LYS A 18 52.19 -15.79 10.28
CA LYS A 18 52.83 -17.07 10.65
C LYS A 18 51.85 -18.22 10.71
N ASN A 19 50.60 -17.97 11.16
CA ASN A 19 49.54 -18.97 11.28
C ASN A 19 48.45 -18.74 10.21
N ARG A 20 48.82 -18.68 8.94
CA ARG A 20 47.95 -18.24 7.84
C ARG A 20 46.62 -18.99 7.76
N THR A 21 46.64 -20.32 7.78
CA THR A 21 45.43 -21.16 7.66
C THR A 21 44.43 -20.87 8.79
N TYR A 22 44.88 -20.83 10.01
CA TYR A 22 44.04 -20.51 11.17
C TYR A 22 43.47 -19.08 11.09
N SER A 23 44.33 -18.12 10.72
CA SER A 23 43.92 -16.72 10.58
C SER A 23 42.89 -16.52 9.47
N ILE A 24 43.08 -17.20 8.33
CA ILE A 24 42.13 -17.13 7.22
C ILE A 24 40.75 -17.72 7.61
N ILE A 25 40.75 -18.87 8.26
CA ILE A 25 39.49 -19.51 8.73
C ILE A 25 38.75 -18.60 9.69
N ASN A 26 39.44 -18.01 10.67
CA ASN A 26 38.82 -17.12 11.64
C ASN A 26 38.32 -15.81 11.03
N ILE A 27 39.09 -15.20 10.14
CA ILE A 27 38.69 -13.98 9.45
C ILE A 27 37.50 -14.26 8.52
N ALA A 28 37.54 -15.36 7.77
CA ALA A 28 36.42 -15.75 6.91
C ALA A 28 35.15 -16.05 7.72
N GLY A 29 35.25 -16.80 8.82
CA GLY A 29 34.12 -17.05 9.70
C GLY A 29 33.51 -15.79 10.28
N LEU A 30 34.36 -14.86 10.76
CA LEU A 30 33.92 -13.57 11.29
C LEU A 30 33.28 -12.70 10.18
N ALA A 31 33.88 -12.69 8.99
CA ALA A 31 33.35 -11.94 7.85
C ALA A 31 31.98 -12.46 7.41
N ILE A 32 31.78 -13.78 7.34
CA ILE A 32 30.49 -14.40 7.03
C ILE A 32 29.47 -14.08 8.12
N GLY A 33 29.84 -14.20 9.38
CA GLY A 33 28.96 -13.87 10.51
C GLY A 33 28.52 -12.40 10.48
N MET A 34 29.45 -11.46 10.26
CA MET A 34 29.13 -10.04 10.14
C MET A 34 28.24 -9.76 8.91
N ALA A 35 28.52 -10.39 7.77
CA ALA A 35 27.68 -10.23 6.57
C ALA A 35 26.25 -10.70 6.83
N ALA A 36 26.07 -11.84 7.49
CA ALA A 36 24.74 -12.34 7.87
C ALA A 36 24.02 -11.36 8.82
N CYS A 37 24.69 -10.85 9.85
CA CYS A 37 24.11 -9.85 10.75
C CYS A 37 23.71 -8.57 10.03
N ILE A 38 24.55 -8.06 9.13
CA ILE A 38 24.23 -6.86 8.33
C ILE A 38 23.01 -7.12 7.44
N MET A 39 22.94 -8.26 6.77
CA MET A 39 21.78 -8.61 5.92
C MET A 39 20.48 -8.68 6.74
N ILE A 40 20.50 -9.30 7.92
CA ILE A 40 19.36 -9.36 8.83
C ILE A 40 18.94 -7.96 9.27
N LEU A 41 19.88 -7.11 9.67
CA LEU A 41 19.59 -5.74 10.10
C LEU A 41 19.00 -4.90 8.96
N LEU A 42 19.52 -5.04 7.74
CA LEU A 42 18.98 -4.37 6.55
C LEU A 42 17.56 -4.87 6.23
N TYR A 43 17.31 -6.18 6.33
CA TYR A 43 16.00 -6.76 6.15
C TYR A 43 15.00 -6.23 7.19
N VAL A 44 15.34 -6.29 8.47
CA VAL A 44 14.48 -5.76 9.56
C VAL A 44 14.22 -4.27 9.38
N ARG A 45 15.21 -3.49 8.95
CA ARG A 45 15.02 -2.07 8.66
C ARG A 45 14.07 -1.84 7.48
N TYR A 46 14.20 -2.66 6.43
CA TYR A 46 13.31 -2.62 5.27
C TYR A 46 11.87 -2.92 5.67
N GLU A 47 11.64 -4.01 6.42
CA GLU A 47 10.31 -4.40 6.91
C GLU A 47 9.67 -3.33 7.81
N LYS A 48 10.47 -2.73 8.70
CA LYS A 48 9.98 -1.66 9.59
C LYS A 48 9.70 -0.34 8.87
N SER A 49 10.24 -0.15 7.67
CA SER A 49 10.00 1.04 6.86
C SER A 49 8.80 0.89 5.90
N TYR A 50 8.05 -0.22 6.02
CA TYR A 50 6.90 -0.46 5.18
C TYR A 50 5.82 0.60 5.46
N ASP A 51 5.37 1.26 4.40
CA ASP A 51 4.36 2.33 4.42
C ASP A 51 4.70 3.62 5.22
N ASP A 52 5.90 3.73 5.80
CA ASP A 52 6.35 4.95 6.51
C ASP A 52 6.37 6.21 5.62
N TRP A 53 6.29 6.04 4.32
CA TRP A 53 6.26 7.14 3.35
C TRP A 53 4.92 7.87 3.29
N LEU A 54 3.85 7.28 3.80
CA LEU A 54 2.52 7.90 3.85
C LEU A 54 2.45 8.92 4.99
N PRO A 55 1.95 10.15 4.74
CA PRO A 55 1.93 11.22 5.74
C PRO A 55 1.23 10.86 7.06
N ASN A 56 0.14 10.11 7.01
CA ASN A 56 -0.67 9.75 8.18
C ASN A 56 -0.74 8.24 8.44
N ALA A 57 0.30 7.49 8.04
CA ALA A 57 0.34 6.02 8.19
C ALA A 57 -0.02 5.53 9.60
N LYS A 58 0.40 6.27 10.65
CA LYS A 58 0.16 5.90 12.06
C LYS A 58 -1.32 5.92 12.48
N ASN A 59 -2.16 6.68 11.77
CA ASN A 59 -3.59 6.80 12.06
C ASN A 59 -4.46 6.17 10.98
N THR A 60 -3.84 5.54 9.98
CA THR A 60 -4.52 4.88 8.86
C THR A 60 -4.45 3.38 9.05
N TYR A 61 -5.60 2.74 9.01
CA TYR A 61 -5.76 1.30 9.22
C TYR A 61 -6.56 0.69 8.08
N GLN A 62 -6.35 -0.58 7.82
CA GLN A 62 -7.14 -1.37 6.90
C GLN A 62 -8.04 -2.30 7.70
N LEU A 63 -9.32 -2.33 7.37
CA LEU A 63 -10.26 -3.28 7.95
C LEU A 63 -10.00 -4.66 7.36
N GLN A 64 -9.84 -5.65 8.24
CA GLN A 64 -9.74 -7.06 7.87
C GLN A 64 -10.99 -7.78 8.35
N ALA A 65 -11.46 -8.75 7.58
CA ALA A 65 -12.58 -9.59 7.98
C ALA A 65 -12.08 -10.93 8.52
N TRP A 66 -12.65 -11.35 9.61
CA TRP A 66 -12.36 -12.64 10.25
C TRP A 66 -13.55 -13.57 10.12
N TYR A 67 -13.32 -14.77 9.62
CA TYR A 67 -14.35 -15.80 9.45
C TYR A 67 -14.02 -16.99 10.34
N PRO A 68 -14.83 -17.26 11.36
CA PRO A 68 -14.75 -18.52 12.06
C PRO A 68 -15.24 -19.63 11.13
N HIS A 69 -14.36 -20.59 10.82
CA HIS A 69 -14.70 -21.80 10.09
C HIS A 69 -14.73 -23.01 11.00
N PRO A 70 -15.85 -23.29 11.72
CA PRO A 70 -15.93 -24.40 12.67
C PRO A 70 -15.68 -25.78 12.05
N GLN A 71 -15.85 -25.90 10.72
CA GLN A 71 -15.67 -27.16 10.00
C GLN A 71 -14.27 -27.36 9.41
N MET A 72 -13.46 -26.29 9.30
CA MET A 72 -12.10 -26.34 8.75
C MET A 72 -10.98 -26.15 9.79
N GLY A 73 -11.32 -25.91 11.04
CA GLY A 73 -10.40 -25.80 12.17
C GLY A 73 -9.85 -24.41 12.40
N ASP A 74 -9.13 -23.84 11.46
CA ASP A 74 -8.54 -22.51 11.63
C ASP A 74 -9.42 -21.39 11.06
N PRO A 75 -9.52 -20.22 11.71
CA PRO A 75 -10.25 -19.08 11.18
C PRO A 75 -9.56 -18.52 9.93
N LEU A 76 -10.35 -18.11 8.94
CA LEU A 76 -9.87 -17.45 7.75
C LEU A 76 -9.83 -15.94 7.97
N PHE A 77 -8.68 -15.34 7.76
CA PHE A 77 -8.53 -13.88 7.70
C PHE A 77 -8.56 -13.43 6.24
N SER A 78 -9.40 -12.45 5.94
CA SER A 78 -9.46 -11.80 4.65
C SER A 78 -9.08 -10.33 4.78
N GLU A 79 -8.19 -9.88 3.92
CA GLU A 79 -7.87 -8.44 3.80
C GLU A 79 -9.00 -7.68 3.09
N MET A 80 -9.84 -8.38 2.34
CA MET A 80 -10.99 -7.79 1.66
C MET A 80 -12.17 -7.66 2.61
N SER A 81 -12.91 -6.57 2.43
CA SER A 81 -14.10 -6.24 3.22
C SER A 81 -15.29 -5.98 2.30
N ALA A 82 -16.49 -6.18 2.83
CA ALA A 82 -17.71 -5.80 2.13
C ALA A 82 -17.85 -4.27 2.07
N PHE A 83 -18.44 -3.75 0.99
CA PHE A 83 -18.66 -2.30 0.85
C PHE A 83 -19.50 -1.72 1.99
N VAL A 84 -20.51 -2.46 2.44
CA VAL A 84 -21.41 -2.06 3.54
C VAL A 84 -20.67 -1.81 4.85
N SER A 85 -19.56 -2.49 5.10
CA SER A 85 -18.78 -2.34 6.33
C SER A 85 -18.20 -0.92 6.49
N LYS A 86 -17.99 -0.18 5.39
CA LYS A 86 -17.56 1.22 5.41
C LYS A 86 -18.50 2.10 6.24
N ALA A 87 -19.78 2.02 5.96
CA ALA A 87 -20.79 2.84 6.65
C ALA A 87 -21.04 2.34 8.08
N ALA A 88 -21.05 1.03 8.26
CA ALA A 88 -21.30 0.42 9.56
C ALA A 88 -20.22 0.78 10.58
N ILE A 89 -18.94 0.62 10.23
CA ILE A 89 -17.83 0.94 11.14
C ILE A 89 -17.76 2.44 11.46
N ALA A 90 -18.07 3.30 10.49
CA ALA A 90 -18.11 4.74 10.74
C ALA A 90 -19.25 5.14 11.71
N LYS A 91 -20.36 4.40 11.70
CA LYS A 91 -21.51 4.61 12.59
C LYS A 91 -21.24 4.11 14.00
N ASP A 92 -20.66 2.91 14.13
CA ASP A 92 -20.60 2.19 15.39
C ASP A 92 -19.34 2.53 16.21
N PHE A 93 -18.29 3.04 15.55
CA PHE A 93 -17.04 3.41 16.20
C PHE A 93 -16.76 4.91 16.11
N PRO A 94 -17.04 5.70 17.16
CA PRO A 94 -16.84 7.15 17.16
C PRO A 94 -15.37 7.58 17.03
N GLN A 95 -14.43 6.67 17.25
CA GLN A 95 -13.00 6.86 17.03
C GLN A 95 -12.65 7.00 15.55
N VAL A 96 -13.49 6.47 14.65
CA VAL A 96 -13.31 6.58 13.22
C VAL A 96 -13.62 7.99 12.77
N GLU A 97 -12.62 8.68 12.23
CA GLU A 97 -12.76 10.01 11.65
C GLU A 97 -13.36 9.94 10.26
N ARG A 98 -12.86 8.97 9.46
CA ARG A 98 -13.24 8.83 8.04
C ARG A 98 -12.98 7.40 7.58
N THR A 99 -13.77 6.97 6.61
CA THR A 99 -13.62 5.67 5.94
C THR A 99 -13.54 5.86 4.44
N GLY A 100 -12.71 5.07 3.77
CA GLY A 100 -12.59 5.05 2.32
C GLY A 100 -12.62 3.63 1.78
N TYR A 101 -13.18 3.43 0.60
CA TYR A 101 -13.25 2.14 -0.06
C TYR A 101 -12.47 2.17 -1.37
N ILE A 102 -11.72 1.10 -1.62
CA ILE A 102 -10.95 0.91 -2.84
C ILE A 102 -11.17 -0.51 -3.38
N LEU A 103 -11.38 -0.58 -4.68
CA LEU A 103 -11.55 -1.81 -5.44
C LEU A 103 -10.42 -1.92 -6.46
N SER A 104 -9.54 -2.90 -6.32
CA SER A 104 -8.51 -3.18 -7.31
C SER A 104 -9.15 -3.59 -8.65
N SER A 105 -8.59 -3.09 -9.72
CA SER A 105 -9.08 -3.35 -11.06
C SER A 105 -7.92 -3.28 -12.06
N SER A 106 -8.06 -4.00 -13.16
CA SER A 106 -7.15 -3.91 -14.30
C SER A 106 -7.95 -3.52 -15.55
N PRO A 107 -8.48 -2.30 -15.61
CA PRO A 107 -9.27 -1.87 -16.75
C PRO A 107 -8.40 -1.80 -18.00
N VAL A 108 -9.01 -2.02 -19.16
CA VAL A 108 -8.38 -1.71 -20.43
C VAL A 108 -8.41 -0.21 -20.63
N ILE A 109 -7.25 0.41 -20.75
CA ILE A 109 -7.15 1.84 -21.02
C ILE A 109 -7.10 2.05 -22.52
N LEU A 110 -8.04 2.87 -23.00
CA LEU A 110 -8.12 3.27 -24.40
C LEU A 110 -7.42 4.63 -24.57
N LYS A 111 -6.52 4.70 -25.55
CA LYS A 111 -5.89 5.94 -25.97
C LYS A 111 -5.87 5.97 -27.49
N ASP A 112 -6.41 7.03 -28.08
CA ASP A 112 -6.45 7.21 -29.54
C ASP A 112 -7.00 5.98 -30.30
N GLY A 113 -8.00 5.29 -29.69
CA GLY A 113 -8.59 4.07 -30.21
C GLY A 113 -7.74 2.80 -30.03
N GLN A 114 -6.56 2.90 -29.46
CA GLN A 114 -5.72 1.75 -29.11
C GLN A 114 -5.97 1.30 -27.67
N ALA A 115 -6.23 0.00 -27.52
CA ALA A 115 -6.40 -0.65 -26.23
C ALA A 115 -5.04 -1.05 -25.65
N SER A 116 -4.80 -0.72 -24.39
CA SER A 116 -3.66 -1.19 -23.62
C SER A 116 -4.10 -1.70 -22.26
N THR A 117 -3.51 -2.80 -21.81
CA THR A 117 -3.74 -3.31 -20.47
C THR A 117 -3.18 -2.33 -19.44
N SER A 118 -3.85 -2.23 -18.30
CA SER A 118 -3.36 -1.51 -17.14
C SER A 118 -3.10 -2.49 -16.00
N GLU A 119 -2.07 -2.22 -15.24
CA GLU A 119 -1.76 -2.94 -14.02
C GLU A 119 -1.85 -1.97 -12.85
N ASP A 120 -2.24 -2.47 -11.68
CA ASP A 120 -2.29 -1.68 -10.45
C ASP A 120 -3.17 -0.42 -10.56
N TYR A 121 -4.33 -0.55 -11.16
CA TYR A 121 -5.37 0.46 -11.10
C TYR A 121 -6.41 0.09 -10.06
N ALA A 122 -7.09 1.11 -9.54
CA ALA A 122 -8.19 0.91 -8.62
C ALA A 122 -9.32 1.91 -8.86
N TYR A 123 -10.54 1.44 -8.63
CA TYR A 123 -11.70 2.31 -8.47
C TYR A 123 -11.87 2.67 -7.00
N THR A 124 -12.28 3.89 -6.72
CA THR A 124 -12.46 4.37 -5.36
C THR A 124 -13.67 5.27 -5.21
N ASP A 125 -14.13 5.39 -3.98
CA ASP A 125 -15.13 6.38 -3.58
C ASP A 125 -14.50 7.78 -3.38
N ASP A 126 -15.28 8.70 -2.86
CA ASP A 126 -14.88 10.09 -2.64
C ASP A 126 -13.99 10.32 -1.41
N ASP A 127 -13.86 9.33 -0.54
CA ASP A 127 -13.15 9.46 0.73
C ASP A 127 -11.79 8.77 0.78
N PHE A 128 -11.54 7.79 -0.10
CA PHE A 128 -10.29 7.01 -0.04
C PHE A 128 -9.03 7.88 0.01
N LEU A 129 -8.89 8.86 -0.89
CA LEU A 129 -7.71 9.75 -0.90
C LEU A 129 -7.69 10.77 0.25
N LYS A 130 -8.79 10.93 0.99
CA LYS A 130 -8.84 11.71 2.22
C LYS A 130 -8.43 10.89 3.44
N VAL A 131 -8.49 9.56 3.34
CA VAL A 131 -8.00 8.59 4.32
C VAL A 131 -6.53 8.29 4.06
N VAL A 132 -6.22 7.87 2.83
CA VAL A 132 -4.87 7.58 2.37
C VAL A 132 -4.35 8.80 1.62
N GLU A 133 -3.66 9.68 2.32
CA GLU A 133 -3.19 10.97 1.81
C GLU A 133 -1.97 10.77 0.90
N LEU A 134 -2.20 10.36 -0.36
CA LEU A 134 -1.10 10.21 -1.33
C LEU A 134 -0.45 11.56 -1.63
N PRO A 135 0.89 11.66 -1.58
CA PRO A 135 1.61 12.88 -1.93
C PRO A 135 1.45 13.21 -3.42
N LEU A 136 0.73 14.28 -3.74
CA LEU A 136 0.59 14.78 -5.11
C LEU A 136 1.80 15.60 -5.53
N LEU A 137 2.22 15.45 -6.79
CA LEU A 137 3.22 16.30 -7.44
C LEU A 137 2.54 17.50 -8.10
N TYR A 138 1.39 17.27 -8.74
CA TYR A 138 0.64 18.28 -9.49
C TYR A 138 -0.86 18.06 -9.29
N GLY A 139 -1.61 19.14 -9.40
CA GLY A 139 -3.07 19.13 -9.45
C GLY A 139 -3.74 18.91 -8.09
N THR A 140 -4.89 18.26 -8.11
CA THR A 140 -5.72 18.00 -6.95
C THR A 140 -6.08 16.51 -6.86
N THR A 141 -6.64 16.10 -5.72
CA THR A 141 -7.20 14.77 -5.54
C THR A 141 -8.41 14.54 -6.47
N LEU A 142 -9.26 13.60 -6.14
CA LEU A 142 -10.44 13.17 -6.91
C LEU A 142 -11.68 14.00 -6.49
N PRO A 143 -11.94 15.18 -7.09
CA PRO A 143 -13.00 16.09 -6.62
C PRO A 143 -14.42 15.61 -6.98
N ALA A 144 -14.58 14.80 -8.03
CA ALA A 144 -15.88 14.34 -8.52
C ALA A 144 -15.77 12.97 -9.18
N ASP A 145 -16.91 12.31 -9.40
CA ASP A 145 -16.97 11.11 -10.21
C ASP A 145 -16.45 11.36 -11.62
N GLY A 146 -15.88 10.35 -12.26
CA GLY A 146 -15.24 10.48 -13.56
C GLY A 146 -13.92 11.26 -13.50
N THR A 147 -13.27 11.34 -12.32
CA THR A 147 -11.91 11.92 -12.19
C THR A 147 -10.88 10.82 -11.88
N ALA A 148 -9.63 11.08 -12.25
CA ALA A 148 -8.51 10.18 -12.06
C ALA A 148 -7.28 10.89 -11.53
N VAL A 149 -6.47 10.17 -10.77
CA VAL A 149 -5.08 10.54 -10.49
C VAL A 149 -4.16 9.41 -10.95
N LEU A 150 -3.03 9.77 -11.54
CA LEU A 150 -2.05 8.81 -12.06
C LEU A 150 -0.72 8.93 -11.30
N SER A 151 0.01 7.83 -11.21
CA SER A 151 1.40 7.89 -10.81
C SER A 151 2.22 8.64 -11.86
N ARG A 152 3.34 9.22 -11.45
CA ARG A 152 4.24 9.91 -12.39
C ARG A 152 4.69 8.99 -13.52
N SER A 153 5.11 7.78 -13.18
CA SER A 153 5.57 6.80 -14.18
C SER A 153 4.47 6.39 -15.15
N GLU A 154 3.23 6.22 -14.68
CA GLU A 154 2.10 5.88 -15.53
C GLU A 154 1.71 7.04 -16.46
N ALA A 155 1.75 8.28 -15.95
CA ALA A 155 1.54 9.48 -16.76
C ALA A 155 2.57 9.57 -17.91
N ILE A 156 3.85 9.39 -17.60
CA ILE A 156 4.92 9.40 -18.61
C ILE A 156 4.75 8.23 -19.59
N LYS A 157 4.47 7.03 -19.13
CA LYS A 157 4.25 5.84 -19.97
C LYS A 157 3.14 6.06 -21.00
N ARG A 158 2.03 6.69 -20.57
CA ARG A 158 0.86 6.86 -21.45
C ARG A 158 0.90 8.12 -22.29
N PHE A 159 1.46 9.19 -21.80
CA PHE A 159 1.38 10.51 -22.44
C PHE A 159 2.73 11.07 -22.84
N GLY A 160 3.85 10.40 -22.52
CA GLY A 160 5.20 10.90 -22.78
C GLY A 160 5.63 12.07 -21.86
N THR A 161 4.77 12.46 -20.90
CA THR A 161 5.01 13.57 -19.98
C THR A 161 4.23 13.34 -18.68
N ASP A 162 4.67 13.93 -17.58
CA ASP A 162 3.93 13.96 -16.31
C ASP A 162 2.98 15.16 -16.19
N GLN A 163 3.02 16.11 -17.13
CA GLN A 163 2.11 17.26 -17.20
C GLN A 163 0.80 16.85 -17.90
N VAL A 164 -0.03 16.07 -17.21
CA VAL A 164 -1.25 15.46 -17.79
C VAL A 164 -2.54 15.95 -17.16
N VAL A 165 -2.47 16.82 -16.17
CA VAL A 165 -3.67 17.40 -15.53
C VAL A 165 -4.56 18.08 -16.56
N GLY A 166 -5.85 17.76 -16.53
CA GLY A 166 -6.85 18.23 -17.49
C GLY A 166 -7.05 17.32 -18.71
N ARG A 167 -6.14 16.37 -18.98
CA ARG A 167 -6.34 15.36 -20.03
C ARG A 167 -7.35 14.31 -19.58
N THR A 168 -7.85 13.52 -20.53
CA THR A 168 -8.81 12.44 -20.29
C THR A 168 -8.17 11.09 -20.62
N ILE A 169 -8.50 10.06 -19.83
CA ILE A 169 -8.28 8.67 -20.15
C ILE A 169 -9.62 7.95 -20.18
N THR A 170 -9.76 7.01 -21.11
CA THR A 170 -10.95 6.14 -21.18
C THR A 170 -10.57 4.79 -20.58
N ALA A 171 -11.25 4.39 -19.53
CA ALA A 171 -11.09 3.08 -18.90
C ALA A 171 -12.28 2.18 -19.20
N MET A 172 -12.01 1.00 -19.75
CA MET A 172 -13.04 -0.01 -20.04
C MET A 172 -12.95 -1.14 -19.00
N SER A 173 -14.06 -1.35 -18.29
CA SER A 173 -14.23 -2.44 -17.33
C SER A 173 -15.57 -3.09 -17.53
N ASN A 174 -15.64 -4.42 -17.48
CA ASN A 174 -16.87 -5.21 -17.69
C ASN A 174 -17.61 -4.85 -18.99
N GLY A 175 -16.86 -4.53 -20.06
CA GLY A 175 -17.45 -4.16 -21.36
C GLY A 175 -17.99 -2.72 -21.43
N VAL A 176 -17.88 -1.94 -20.36
CA VAL A 176 -18.34 -0.53 -20.33
C VAL A 176 -17.12 0.40 -20.31
N ALA A 177 -17.04 1.25 -21.33
CA ALA A 177 -16.04 2.31 -21.41
C ALA A 177 -16.54 3.58 -20.68
N ARG A 178 -15.68 4.18 -19.87
CA ARG A 178 -15.95 5.42 -19.15
C ARG A 178 -14.75 6.36 -19.23
N ASP A 179 -15.04 7.64 -19.37
CA ASP A 179 -14.03 8.68 -19.42
C ASP A 179 -13.74 9.21 -18.02
N PHE A 180 -12.42 9.39 -17.74
CA PHE A 180 -11.93 9.95 -16.49
C PHE A 180 -11.02 11.13 -16.80
N LYS A 181 -11.37 12.31 -16.28
CA LYS A 181 -10.52 13.48 -16.35
C LYS A 181 -9.40 13.40 -15.34
N ILE A 182 -8.15 13.50 -15.78
CA ILE A 182 -6.99 13.49 -14.88
C ILE A 182 -6.96 14.82 -14.12
N THR A 183 -7.06 14.75 -12.80
CA THR A 183 -7.05 15.90 -11.91
C THR A 183 -5.74 16.07 -11.14
N GLY A 184 -4.93 15.02 -11.05
CA GLY A 184 -3.67 15.08 -10.35
C GLY A 184 -2.70 13.98 -10.76
N VAL A 185 -1.44 14.22 -10.42
CA VAL A 185 -0.35 13.25 -10.57
C VAL A 185 0.30 13.08 -9.21
N PHE A 186 0.40 11.84 -8.75
CA PHE A 186 1.05 11.50 -7.48
C PHE A 186 2.47 10.94 -7.71
N LYS A 187 3.29 11.04 -6.67
CA LYS A 187 4.63 10.47 -6.66
C LYS A 187 4.55 8.95 -6.72
N ASP A 188 5.41 8.32 -7.52
CA ASP A 188 5.48 6.86 -7.59
C ASP A 188 5.60 6.24 -6.20
N ILE A 189 4.78 5.22 -5.95
CA ILE A 189 4.75 4.53 -4.67
C ILE A 189 6.03 3.71 -4.52
N PRO A 190 6.74 3.81 -3.39
CA PRO A 190 7.96 3.04 -3.18
C PRO A 190 7.66 1.54 -3.06
N LYS A 191 8.68 0.72 -3.33
CA LYS A 191 8.54 -0.75 -3.31
C LYS A 191 8.19 -1.34 -1.94
N ASN A 192 8.56 -0.64 -0.86
CA ASN A 192 8.23 -0.97 0.52
C ASN A 192 6.86 -0.40 0.94
N SER A 193 5.85 -0.66 0.12
CA SER A 193 4.45 -0.32 0.38
C SER A 193 3.54 -1.48 0.06
N HIS A 194 2.47 -1.64 0.84
CA HIS A 194 1.38 -2.55 0.52
C HIS A 194 0.50 -2.01 -0.63
N LEU A 195 0.45 -0.69 -0.79
CA LEU A 195 -0.26 -0.07 -1.90
C LEU A 195 0.55 -0.23 -3.20
N LYS A 196 -0.08 -0.82 -4.19
CA LYS A 196 0.47 -0.91 -5.56
C LYS A 196 -0.55 -0.25 -6.48
N LEU A 197 -0.33 1.04 -6.77
CA LEU A 197 -1.28 1.83 -7.52
C LEU A 197 -0.55 2.67 -8.57
N ASN A 198 -0.93 2.49 -9.82
CA ASN A 198 -0.48 3.29 -10.95
C ASN A 198 -1.55 4.31 -11.38
N GLY A 199 -2.82 3.99 -11.12
CA GLY A 199 -3.94 4.88 -11.39
C GLY A 199 -5.08 4.66 -10.41
N ILE A 200 -5.71 5.75 -10.00
CA ILE A 200 -6.88 5.72 -9.12
C ILE A 200 -8.00 6.48 -9.82
N LEU A 201 -9.12 5.80 -9.98
CA LEU A 201 -10.30 6.25 -10.71
C LEU A 201 -11.45 6.44 -9.73
N ARG A 202 -11.97 7.67 -9.58
CA ARG A 202 -13.14 7.89 -8.75
C ARG A 202 -14.41 7.52 -9.52
N THR A 203 -15.25 6.71 -8.91
CA THR A 203 -16.54 6.31 -9.45
C THR A 203 -17.59 6.26 -8.36
N ASP A 204 -18.83 6.59 -8.73
CA ASP A 204 -19.98 6.26 -7.92
C ASP A 204 -20.25 4.76 -8.02
N PHE A 205 -20.02 4.03 -6.93
CA PHE A 205 -20.23 2.58 -6.90
C PHE A 205 -21.70 2.19 -7.09
N THR A 206 -22.66 3.06 -6.82
CA THR A 206 -24.08 2.78 -7.07
C THR A 206 -24.37 2.69 -8.58
N SER A 207 -23.72 3.55 -9.36
CA SER A 207 -23.76 3.51 -10.82
C SER A 207 -22.87 2.43 -11.41
N TYR A 208 -21.71 2.18 -10.81
CA TYR A 208 -20.77 1.17 -11.25
C TYR A 208 -21.36 -0.25 -11.13
N TRP A 209 -22.10 -0.52 -10.04
CA TRP A 209 -22.75 -1.78 -9.73
C TRP A 209 -24.26 -1.74 -9.95
N ALA A 210 -24.77 -0.88 -10.84
CA ALA A 210 -26.19 -0.74 -11.08
C ALA A 210 -26.91 -2.06 -11.46
N SER A 211 -26.18 -2.99 -12.09
CA SER A 211 -26.66 -4.33 -12.45
C SER A 211 -26.65 -5.34 -11.29
N ASN A 212 -25.93 -5.04 -10.20
CA ASN A 212 -25.84 -5.93 -9.03
C ASN A 212 -25.74 -5.10 -7.74
N LYS A 213 -26.87 -4.57 -7.29
CA LYS A 213 -26.96 -3.72 -6.08
C LYS A 213 -26.65 -4.49 -4.78
N ASP A 214 -26.74 -5.80 -4.79
CA ASP A 214 -26.44 -6.65 -3.63
C ASP A 214 -24.99 -6.48 -3.17
N PHE A 215 -24.10 -6.17 -4.10
CA PHE A 215 -22.71 -5.84 -3.83
C PHE A 215 -22.53 -4.72 -2.80
N LEU A 216 -23.43 -3.73 -2.81
CA LEU A 216 -23.34 -2.56 -1.92
C LEU A 216 -23.95 -2.79 -0.54
N THR A 217 -24.79 -3.83 -0.39
CA THR A 217 -25.63 -4.03 0.79
C THR A 217 -25.37 -5.33 1.54
N GLN A 218 -24.77 -6.32 0.87
CA GLN A 218 -24.54 -7.64 1.47
C GLN A 218 -23.17 -7.75 2.14
N TRP A 219 -23.15 -8.23 3.37
CA TRP A 219 -21.93 -8.49 4.15
C TRP A 219 -21.05 -9.62 3.57
N GLY A 220 -21.69 -10.61 2.96
CA GLY A 220 -20.99 -11.75 2.37
C GLY A 220 -20.23 -11.43 1.06
N TRP A 221 -20.38 -10.24 0.51
CA TRP A 221 -19.76 -9.87 -0.75
C TRP A 221 -18.50 -9.03 -0.54
N GLN A 222 -17.37 -9.71 -0.45
CA GLN A 222 -16.07 -9.10 -0.20
C GLN A 222 -15.29 -8.96 -1.50
N SER A 223 -14.97 -7.75 -1.88
CA SER A 223 -14.35 -7.51 -3.19
C SER A 223 -13.39 -6.33 -3.21
N GLY A 224 -13.30 -5.59 -2.13
CA GLY A 224 -12.39 -4.45 -2.02
C GLY A 224 -11.87 -4.29 -0.61
N TRP A 225 -11.21 -3.19 -0.37
CA TRP A 225 -10.60 -2.87 0.91
C TRP A 225 -11.20 -1.61 1.50
N VAL A 226 -11.52 -1.66 2.78
CA VAL A 226 -11.95 -0.50 3.57
C VAL A 226 -10.75 0.01 4.35
N TYR A 227 -10.43 1.27 4.14
CA TYR A 227 -9.41 1.99 4.91
C TYR A 227 -10.08 2.94 5.90
N LEU A 228 -9.48 3.05 7.07
CA LEU A 228 -9.98 3.83 8.19
C LEU A 228 -8.94 4.88 8.56
N LYS A 229 -9.38 6.11 8.75
CA LYS A 229 -8.60 7.14 9.45
C LYS A 229 -9.16 7.30 10.84
N LEU A 230 -8.35 7.05 11.83
CA LEU A 230 -8.74 7.21 13.22
C LEU A 230 -8.36 8.60 13.73
N ARG A 231 -9.15 9.09 14.69
CA ARG A 231 -8.84 10.33 15.40
C ARG A 231 -7.54 10.16 16.18
N PRO A 232 -6.68 11.20 16.25
CA PRO A 232 -5.47 11.13 17.07
C PRO A 232 -5.76 10.71 18.52
N GLY A 233 -4.96 9.77 19.03
CA GLY A 233 -5.12 9.25 20.40
C GLY A 233 -6.19 8.17 20.58
N SER A 234 -6.76 7.64 19.49
CA SER A 234 -7.69 6.52 19.55
C SER A 234 -7.03 5.25 20.09
N ASP A 235 -7.69 4.54 20.99
CA ASP A 235 -7.24 3.24 21.47
C ASP A 235 -7.70 2.14 20.53
N VAL A 236 -6.79 1.74 19.61
CA VAL A 236 -7.04 0.69 18.61
C VAL A 236 -7.30 -0.66 19.27
N LYS A 237 -6.61 -0.98 20.38
CA LYS A 237 -6.80 -2.26 21.08
C LYS A 237 -8.19 -2.36 21.70
N ALA A 238 -8.70 -1.24 22.27
CA ALA A 238 -10.07 -1.19 22.78
C ALA A 238 -11.11 -1.32 21.66
N MET A 239 -10.83 -0.81 20.45
CA MET A 239 -11.69 -1.03 19.28
C MET A 239 -11.68 -2.51 18.87
N GLN A 240 -10.51 -3.11 18.70
CA GLN A 240 -10.37 -4.52 18.32
C GLN A 240 -11.03 -5.48 19.33
N ALA A 241 -11.04 -5.13 20.60
CA ALA A 241 -11.73 -5.94 21.63
C ALA A 241 -13.26 -5.97 21.46
N GLN A 242 -13.84 -5.03 20.72
CA GLN A 242 -15.29 -4.96 20.45
C GLN A 242 -15.66 -5.68 19.13
N GLU A 243 -14.70 -5.90 18.22
CA GLU A 243 -14.94 -6.53 16.90
C GLU A 243 -15.57 -7.93 16.96
N PRO A 244 -15.22 -8.84 17.90
CA PRO A 244 -15.82 -10.18 17.95
C PRO A 244 -17.34 -10.17 18.19
N THR A 245 -17.90 -9.07 18.65
CA THR A 245 -19.34 -8.88 18.90
C THR A 245 -20.01 -7.97 17.87
N TRP A 246 -19.24 -7.52 16.89
CA TRP A 246 -19.73 -6.63 15.85
C TRP A 246 -20.13 -7.45 14.62
N GLU A 247 -21.43 -7.75 14.51
CA GLU A 247 -22.12 -8.45 13.42
C GLU A 247 -23.24 -7.59 12.83
#